data_00da0f983bdea5714227fdc52938f538
#
_entry.id   00da0f983bdea5714227fdc52938f538
#
_cell.length_a   1.000
_cell.length_b   1.000
_cell.length_c   1.000
_cell.angle_alpha   90.00
_cell.angle_beta   90.00
_cell.angle_gamma   90.00
#
_symmetry.space_group_name_H-M   'P 1'
#
loop_
_entity.id
_entity.type
_entity.pdbx_description
1 polymer ?
#
loop_
_entity_poly.entity_id
_entity_poly.type
_entity_poly.pdbx_seq_one_letter_code
_entity_poly.pdbx_strand_id
1 'polypeptide(L)'
;MENILRTPAKNFSELTDYPFEPNYYLWNDVRVHYVDEGPKDGPVMLLLHGMPTWGYLYRDMIPMLIAKGYRCIVPDHIGFGRSDKPTEPSFYSIARHTEVLSGLISNLGLKNITLVCQDWGGPIGLAQAVYMEERFSRLVIMNTWLHHEEYEYSDAIIKWNKNWQEGGLFSIRHPDIAVLLLISAGILAPKLGIPWILHGEKLTIDSEATKMYRGFQAPYLGMPDDAFNGFRAFPLSICHYDFDRGNGTAQIYFFEQLLQWNKPVHFIWGGADDIFTEKWGETWAKKMKGTFKSLPEAGHFLQNTHGREIVEILLNKISEE
;
A
#
# COMPACT_ATOMS: atom_id res chain seq x y z
N MET A 1 -12.42 -22.61 13.91
CA MET A 1 -12.37 -21.13 13.84
C MET A 1 -10.91 -20.76 13.87
N GLU A 2 -10.45 -20.02 12.87
CA GLU A 2 -9.08 -19.51 12.86
C GLU A 2 -8.88 -18.58 14.06
N ASN A 3 -7.72 -18.68 14.68
CA ASN A 3 -7.38 -17.82 15.79
C ASN A 3 -7.09 -16.42 15.21
N ILE A 4 -7.84 -15.41 15.61
CA ILE A 4 -7.74 -14.06 15.07
C ILE A 4 -7.21 -13.12 16.15
N LEU A 5 -6.07 -12.51 15.89
CA LEU A 5 -5.50 -11.47 16.75
C LEU A 5 -6.05 -10.09 16.35
N ARG A 6 -6.18 -9.22 17.34
CA ARG A 6 -6.66 -7.83 17.18
C ARG A 6 -5.73 -6.89 17.90
N THR A 7 -5.22 -5.91 17.17
CA THR A 7 -4.41 -4.86 17.79
C THR A 7 -5.26 -4.06 18.78
N PRO A 8 -4.81 -3.87 20.02
CA PRO A 8 -5.54 -3.07 21.00
C PRO A 8 -5.74 -1.63 20.53
N ALA A 9 -6.93 -1.08 20.70
CA ALA A 9 -7.26 0.29 20.30
C ALA A 9 -6.32 1.34 20.92
N LYS A 10 -5.82 1.09 22.13
CA LYS A 10 -4.85 1.97 22.81
C LYS A 10 -3.55 2.19 22.01
N ASN A 11 -3.17 1.26 21.14
CA ASN A 11 -1.96 1.41 20.31
C ASN A 11 -2.07 2.59 19.33
N PHE A 12 -3.29 3.01 19.01
CA PHE A 12 -3.57 4.08 18.05
C PHE A 12 -4.01 5.39 18.70
N SER A 13 -4.19 5.43 20.03
CA SER A 13 -4.78 6.58 20.74
C SER A 13 -3.88 7.82 20.73
N GLU A 14 -2.58 7.66 20.54
CA GLU A 14 -1.62 8.77 20.52
C GLU A 14 -1.28 9.26 19.10
N LEU A 15 -1.93 8.73 18.06
CA LEU A 15 -1.69 9.13 16.67
C LEU A 15 -2.48 10.41 16.34
N THR A 16 -1.96 11.55 16.80
CA THR A 16 -2.61 12.86 16.62
C THR A 16 -2.67 13.34 15.17
N ASP A 17 -1.81 12.80 14.33
CA ASP A 17 -1.73 13.03 12.87
C ASP A 17 -2.57 12.04 12.04
N TYR A 18 -3.31 11.14 12.71
CA TYR A 18 -4.25 10.19 12.09
C TYR A 18 -5.57 10.12 12.86
N PRO A 19 -6.30 11.24 12.96
CA PRO A 19 -7.49 11.37 13.82
C PRO A 19 -8.77 10.80 13.19
N PHE A 20 -8.65 9.82 12.32
CA PHE A 20 -9.80 9.25 11.60
C PHE A 20 -10.49 8.17 12.43
N GLU A 21 -11.84 8.25 12.47
CA GLU A 21 -12.64 7.24 13.14
C GLU A 21 -12.57 5.89 12.43
N PRO A 22 -12.38 4.78 13.17
CA PRO A 22 -12.28 3.47 12.57
C PRO A 22 -13.64 2.96 12.10
N ASN A 23 -13.71 2.51 10.84
CA ASN A 23 -14.82 1.73 10.32
C ASN A 23 -14.39 0.29 10.07
N TYR A 24 -15.34 -0.65 10.08
CA TYR A 24 -15.03 -2.06 9.87
C TYR A 24 -16.05 -2.71 8.93
N TYR A 25 -15.53 -3.38 7.92
CA TYR A 25 -16.25 -4.33 7.08
C TYR A 25 -15.99 -5.74 7.59
N LEU A 26 -17.03 -6.55 7.73
CA LEU A 26 -16.92 -7.93 8.18
C LEU A 26 -16.89 -8.86 6.98
N TRP A 27 -15.77 -9.52 6.73
CA TRP A 27 -15.59 -10.53 5.71
C TRP A 27 -15.33 -11.89 6.37
N ASN A 28 -16.29 -12.83 6.28
CA ASN A 28 -16.18 -14.16 6.88
C ASN A 28 -15.65 -14.14 8.33
N ASP A 29 -16.25 -13.32 9.19
CA ASP A 29 -15.87 -13.09 10.60
C ASP A 29 -14.52 -12.38 10.84
N VAL A 30 -13.80 -12.00 9.77
CA VAL A 30 -12.58 -11.20 9.84
C VAL A 30 -12.92 -9.72 9.62
N ARG A 31 -12.53 -8.86 10.55
CA ARG A 31 -12.77 -7.42 10.42
C ARG A 31 -11.71 -6.77 9.54
N VAL A 32 -12.15 -6.07 8.55
CA VAL A 32 -11.32 -5.22 7.67
C VAL A 32 -11.56 -3.77 8.05
N HIS A 33 -10.54 -3.14 8.58
CA HIS A 33 -10.59 -1.71 8.90
C HIS A 33 -10.54 -0.87 7.63
N TYR A 34 -11.25 0.25 7.63
CA TYR A 34 -11.09 1.28 6.61
C TYR A 34 -11.42 2.67 7.18
N VAL A 35 -10.75 3.68 6.65
CA VAL A 35 -11.15 5.08 6.81
C VAL A 35 -12.23 5.39 5.78
N ASP A 36 -13.24 6.17 6.17
CA ASP A 36 -14.32 6.66 5.30
C ASP A 36 -14.62 8.11 5.63
N GLU A 37 -13.84 9.00 5.06
CA GLU A 37 -13.84 10.43 5.36
C GLU A 37 -14.23 11.26 4.14
N GLY A 38 -14.85 12.41 4.41
CA GLY A 38 -15.36 13.33 3.38
C GLY A 38 -16.85 13.13 3.06
N PRO A 39 -17.39 13.86 2.06
CA PRO A 39 -18.80 13.82 1.69
C PRO A 39 -19.17 12.43 1.14
N LYS A 40 -20.22 11.83 1.70
CA LYS A 40 -20.62 10.45 1.36
C LYS A 40 -21.10 10.28 -0.09
N ASP A 41 -21.52 11.35 -0.72
CA ASP A 41 -21.95 11.45 -2.12
C ASP A 41 -20.85 12.00 -3.06
N GLY A 42 -19.68 12.34 -2.52
CA GLY A 42 -18.53 12.81 -3.28
C GLY A 42 -17.89 11.72 -4.16
N PRO A 43 -17.13 12.13 -5.19
CA PRO A 43 -16.32 11.18 -5.95
C PRO A 43 -15.32 10.47 -5.06
N VAL A 44 -15.13 9.15 -5.28
CA VAL A 44 -14.37 8.30 -4.37
C VAL A 44 -12.89 8.29 -4.73
N MET A 45 -12.03 8.52 -3.72
CA MET A 45 -10.60 8.20 -3.73
C MET A 45 -10.39 6.91 -2.94
N LEU A 46 -10.10 5.81 -3.61
CA LEU A 46 -9.75 4.53 -2.99
C LEU A 46 -8.23 4.45 -2.89
N LEU A 47 -7.68 4.60 -1.67
CA LEU A 47 -6.25 4.70 -1.41
C LEU A 47 -5.73 3.38 -0.84
N LEU A 48 -4.91 2.66 -1.61
CA LEU A 48 -4.44 1.31 -1.27
C LEU A 48 -2.95 1.29 -0.96
N HIS A 49 -2.63 0.94 0.27
CA HIS A 49 -1.27 0.74 0.75
C HIS A 49 -0.70 -0.64 0.34
N GLY A 50 0.59 -0.80 0.53
CA GLY A 50 1.29 -2.07 0.43
C GLY A 50 2.00 -2.47 1.72
N MET A 51 3.01 -3.31 1.59
CA MET A 51 3.83 -3.80 2.69
C MET A 51 5.06 -2.89 2.87
N PRO A 52 5.46 -2.54 4.07
CA PRO A 52 4.97 -2.92 5.40
C PRO A 52 3.99 -1.92 6.01
N THR A 53 3.40 -1.05 5.20
CA THR A 53 2.60 0.08 5.64
C THR A 53 1.14 -0.29 5.93
N TRP A 54 0.33 0.71 6.25
CA TRP A 54 -1.10 0.64 6.42
C TRP A 54 -1.72 2.01 6.08
N GLY A 55 -3.00 2.21 6.24
CA GLY A 55 -3.70 3.46 5.89
C GLY A 55 -3.02 4.74 6.38
N TYR A 56 -2.23 4.68 7.44
CA TYR A 56 -1.40 5.78 7.95
C TYR A 56 -0.45 6.38 6.91
N LEU A 57 -0.06 5.61 5.88
CA LEU A 57 0.75 6.09 4.77
C LEU A 57 0.12 7.30 4.07
N TYR A 58 -1.21 7.36 4.05
CA TYR A 58 -1.99 8.39 3.35
C TYR A 58 -2.42 9.56 4.24
N ARG A 59 -1.95 9.64 5.51
CA ARG A 59 -2.40 10.64 6.51
C ARG A 59 -2.34 12.08 6.02
N ASP A 60 -1.30 12.45 5.24
CA ASP A 60 -1.11 13.80 4.72
C ASP A 60 -1.94 14.07 3.46
N MET A 61 -2.35 13.03 2.73
CA MET A 61 -3.15 13.15 1.51
C MET A 61 -4.66 13.28 1.81
N ILE A 62 -5.15 12.51 2.79
CA ILE A 62 -6.58 12.44 3.13
C ILE A 62 -7.19 13.82 3.39
N PRO A 63 -6.65 14.67 4.29
CA PRO A 63 -7.25 15.98 4.56
C PRO A 63 -7.33 16.90 3.34
N MET A 64 -6.33 16.84 2.47
CA MET A 64 -6.31 17.67 1.24
C MET A 64 -7.36 17.22 0.24
N LEU A 65 -7.55 15.91 0.08
CA LEU A 65 -8.56 15.35 -0.82
C LEU A 65 -9.98 15.64 -0.30
N ILE A 66 -10.22 15.50 1.00
CA ILE A 66 -11.49 15.86 1.64
C ILE A 66 -11.82 17.33 1.42
N ALA A 67 -10.83 18.22 1.61
CA ALA A 67 -11.01 19.67 1.40
C ALA A 67 -11.39 20.03 -0.04
N LYS A 68 -11.19 19.11 -0.98
CA LYS A 68 -11.59 19.22 -2.40
C LYS A 68 -12.89 18.47 -2.73
N GLY A 69 -13.60 17.99 -1.72
CA GLY A 69 -14.91 17.35 -1.87
C GLY A 69 -14.85 15.86 -2.25
N TYR A 70 -13.69 15.19 -2.11
CA TYR A 70 -13.58 13.75 -2.34
C TYR A 70 -13.95 12.98 -1.09
N ARG A 71 -14.56 11.80 -1.28
CA ARG A 71 -14.71 10.77 -0.25
C ARG A 71 -13.50 9.85 -0.28
N CYS A 72 -12.72 9.82 0.78
CA CYS A 72 -11.54 8.97 0.91
C CYS A 72 -11.90 7.65 1.57
N ILE A 73 -11.71 6.54 0.86
CA ILE A 73 -11.82 5.17 1.38
C ILE A 73 -10.40 4.61 1.46
N VAL A 74 -9.93 4.30 2.67
CA VAL A 74 -8.56 3.85 2.90
C VAL A 74 -8.59 2.56 3.73
N PRO A 75 -8.70 1.39 3.08
CA PRO A 75 -8.70 0.12 3.80
C PRO A 75 -7.29 -0.27 4.25
N ASP A 76 -7.22 -0.93 5.39
CA ASP A 76 -6.05 -1.71 5.80
C ASP A 76 -6.21 -3.15 5.31
N HIS A 77 -5.23 -3.68 4.61
CA HIS A 77 -5.25 -5.11 4.26
C HIS A 77 -5.32 -5.99 5.50
N ILE A 78 -5.95 -7.19 5.40
CA ILE A 78 -5.96 -8.15 6.50
C ILE A 78 -4.51 -8.46 6.91
N GLY A 79 -4.23 -8.47 8.22
CA GLY A 79 -2.87 -8.62 8.74
C GLY A 79 -2.15 -7.28 8.95
N PHE A 80 -2.69 -6.16 8.49
CA PHE A 80 -2.08 -4.83 8.57
C PHE A 80 -2.98 -3.84 9.34
N GLY A 81 -2.39 -2.73 9.74
CA GLY A 81 -3.09 -1.63 10.37
C GLY A 81 -4.01 -2.08 11.51
N ARG A 82 -5.24 -1.56 11.48
CA ARG A 82 -6.30 -1.89 12.43
C ARG A 82 -7.14 -3.12 12.02
N SER A 83 -6.87 -3.71 10.84
CA SER A 83 -7.52 -4.94 10.40
C SER A 83 -7.13 -6.13 11.27
N ASP A 84 -8.02 -7.11 11.35
CA ASP A 84 -7.78 -8.36 12.06
C ASP A 84 -6.58 -9.12 11.46
N LYS A 85 -5.92 -9.92 12.30
CA LYS A 85 -4.69 -10.64 11.99
C LYS A 85 -4.89 -12.14 12.27
N PRO A 86 -5.43 -12.91 11.30
CA PRO A 86 -5.47 -14.37 11.38
C PRO A 86 -4.08 -14.95 11.65
N THR A 87 -3.98 -15.90 12.58
CA THR A 87 -2.69 -16.48 12.98
C THR A 87 -2.18 -17.54 12.01
N GLU A 88 -3.04 -18.06 11.15
CA GLU A 88 -2.67 -19.11 10.21
C GLU A 88 -1.96 -18.51 8.97
N PRO A 89 -0.68 -18.85 8.69
CA PRO A 89 0.06 -18.29 7.54
C PRO A 89 -0.57 -18.59 6.18
N SER A 90 -1.25 -19.74 6.04
CA SER A 90 -1.95 -20.14 4.81
C SER A 90 -3.20 -19.29 4.51
N PHE A 91 -3.65 -18.50 5.49
CA PHE A 91 -4.74 -17.55 5.28
C PHE A 91 -4.38 -16.47 4.26
N TYR A 92 -3.12 -16.06 4.23
CA TYR A 92 -2.68 -14.91 3.45
C TYR A 92 -2.28 -15.30 2.02
N SER A 93 -3.06 -14.85 1.05
CA SER A 93 -2.75 -14.94 -0.38
C SER A 93 -3.22 -13.68 -1.12
N ILE A 94 -2.60 -13.35 -2.25
CA ILE A 94 -2.95 -12.18 -3.03
C ILE A 94 -4.38 -12.30 -3.58
N ALA A 95 -4.79 -13.50 -3.99
CA ALA A 95 -6.16 -13.77 -4.42
C ALA A 95 -7.19 -13.44 -3.31
N ARG A 96 -6.90 -13.84 -2.06
CA ARG A 96 -7.79 -13.54 -0.92
C ARG A 96 -7.87 -12.05 -0.60
N HIS A 97 -6.74 -11.34 -0.61
CA HIS A 97 -6.76 -9.88 -0.44
C HIS A 97 -7.58 -9.19 -1.54
N THR A 98 -7.47 -9.68 -2.77
CA THR A 98 -8.28 -9.21 -3.91
C THR A 98 -9.78 -9.44 -3.67
N GLU A 99 -10.18 -10.63 -3.24
CA GLU A 99 -11.57 -10.97 -2.90
C GLU A 99 -12.12 -10.09 -1.77
N VAL A 100 -11.36 -9.91 -0.71
CA VAL A 100 -11.73 -9.05 0.43
C VAL A 100 -12.01 -7.62 -0.03
N LEU A 101 -11.14 -7.06 -0.87
CA LEU A 101 -11.33 -5.70 -1.39
C LEU A 101 -12.54 -5.62 -2.32
N SER A 102 -12.81 -6.64 -3.15
CA SER A 102 -14.02 -6.72 -3.97
C SER A 102 -15.28 -6.67 -3.10
N GLY A 103 -15.26 -7.42 -1.98
CA GLY A 103 -16.34 -7.42 -1.01
C GLY A 103 -16.56 -6.05 -0.36
N LEU A 104 -15.50 -5.37 0.04
CA LEU A 104 -15.58 -4.02 0.62
C LEU A 104 -16.17 -3.01 -0.38
N ILE A 105 -15.66 -2.98 -1.61
CA ILE A 105 -16.15 -2.07 -2.67
C ILE A 105 -17.64 -2.30 -2.93
N SER A 106 -18.06 -3.56 -2.99
CA SER A 106 -19.46 -3.94 -3.23
C SER A 106 -20.36 -3.61 -2.04
N ASN A 107 -19.91 -3.90 -0.81
CA ASN A 107 -20.64 -3.62 0.43
C ASN A 107 -20.90 -2.13 0.63
N LEU A 108 -19.90 -1.29 0.31
CA LEU A 108 -20.03 0.16 0.38
C LEU A 108 -20.72 0.78 -0.84
N GLY A 109 -21.04 -0.01 -1.85
CA GLY A 109 -21.67 0.46 -3.08
C GLY A 109 -20.85 1.49 -3.84
N LEU A 110 -19.52 1.43 -3.74
CA LEU A 110 -18.62 2.46 -4.30
C LEU A 110 -18.76 2.53 -5.82
N LYS A 111 -18.78 3.76 -6.33
CA LYS A 111 -18.84 4.08 -7.77
C LYS A 111 -18.01 5.34 -8.02
N ASN A 112 -17.73 5.63 -9.29
CA ASN A 112 -16.91 6.78 -9.69
C ASN A 112 -15.58 6.82 -8.93
N ILE A 113 -14.91 5.65 -8.88
CA ILE A 113 -13.72 5.45 -8.08
C ILE A 113 -12.49 5.94 -8.85
N THR A 114 -11.71 6.82 -8.24
CA THR A 114 -10.31 7.02 -8.57
C THR A 114 -9.50 6.07 -7.67
N LEU A 115 -8.89 5.05 -8.28
CA LEU A 115 -7.96 4.17 -7.57
C LEU A 115 -6.61 4.87 -7.43
N VAL A 116 -6.07 4.92 -6.23
CA VAL A 116 -4.69 5.34 -5.93
C VAL A 116 -3.99 4.18 -5.25
N CYS A 117 -3.02 3.58 -5.91
CA CYS A 117 -2.40 2.35 -5.43
C CYS A 117 -0.87 2.42 -5.47
N GLN A 118 -0.22 1.78 -4.50
CA GLN A 118 1.22 1.69 -4.37
C GLN A 118 1.61 0.31 -3.85
N ASP A 119 2.78 -0.22 -4.26
CA ASP A 119 3.31 -1.51 -3.84
C ASP A 119 2.27 -2.62 -4.03
N TRP A 120 1.97 -3.47 -3.04
CA TRP A 120 0.93 -4.51 -3.12
C TRP A 120 -0.49 -3.97 -3.33
N GLY A 121 -0.72 -2.69 -3.03
CA GLY A 121 -1.98 -2.03 -3.42
C GLY A 121 -2.21 -2.05 -4.94
N GLY A 122 -1.14 -2.16 -5.75
CA GLY A 122 -1.22 -2.34 -7.21
C GLY A 122 -1.85 -3.66 -7.61
N PRO A 123 -1.22 -4.83 -7.38
CA PRO A 123 -1.78 -6.12 -7.75
C PRO A 123 -3.20 -6.38 -7.20
N ILE A 124 -3.48 -5.91 -5.98
CA ILE A 124 -4.79 -6.08 -5.33
C ILE A 124 -5.82 -5.09 -5.87
N GLY A 125 -5.45 -3.83 -6.07
CA GLY A 125 -6.36 -2.75 -6.48
C GLY A 125 -6.65 -2.76 -7.98
N LEU A 126 -5.64 -2.97 -8.81
CA LEU A 126 -5.80 -3.02 -10.26
C LEU A 126 -6.65 -4.20 -10.72
N ALA A 127 -6.64 -5.31 -9.96
CA ALA A 127 -7.58 -6.40 -10.16
C ALA A 127 -9.04 -5.92 -10.08
N GLN A 128 -9.36 -4.98 -9.17
CA GLN A 128 -10.71 -4.45 -9.03
C GLN A 128 -11.12 -3.62 -10.24
N ALA A 129 -10.18 -2.84 -10.80
CA ALA A 129 -10.44 -2.07 -12.01
C ALA A 129 -10.75 -2.98 -13.22
N VAL A 130 -10.19 -4.21 -13.25
CA VAL A 130 -10.52 -5.20 -14.28
C VAL A 130 -11.83 -5.90 -13.99
N TYR A 131 -12.09 -6.32 -12.74
CA TYR A 131 -13.30 -7.07 -12.39
C TYR A 131 -14.58 -6.23 -12.36
N MET A 132 -14.45 -4.94 -12.06
CA MET A 132 -15.58 -4.03 -11.85
C MET A 132 -15.31 -2.69 -12.57
N GLU A 133 -14.87 -2.76 -13.83
CA GLU A 133 -14.42 -1.60 -14.62
C GLU A 133 -15.43 -0.44 -14.59
N GLU A 134 -16.71 -0.73 -14.61
CA GLU A 134 -17.79 0.26 -14.60
C GLU A 134 -17.83 1.12 -13.33
N ARG A 135 -17.23 0.66 -12.25
CA ARG A 135 -17.15 1.39 -10.98
C ARG A 135 -16.01 2.39 -10.92
N PHE A 136 -15.01 2.23 -11.80
CA PHE A 136 -13.78 3.03 -11.79
C PHE A 136 -13.81 4.11 -12.88
N SER A 137 -13.45 5.32 -12.50
CA SER A 137 -13.35 6.47 -13.41
C SER A 137 -11.90 6.77 -13.81
N ARG A 138 -10.93 6.39 -12.96
CA ARG A 138 -9.52 6.76 -13.13
C ARG A 138 -8.60 5.85 -12.35
N LEU A 139 -7.37 5.69 -12.84
CA LEU A 139 -6.28 5.00 -12.15
C LEU A 139 -5.14 5.97 -11.87
N VAL A 140 -4.60 5.91 -10.65
CA VAL A 140 -3.38 6.59 -10.22
C VAL A 140 -2.43 5.52 -9.68
N ILE A 141 -1.40 5.24 -10.45
CA ILE A 141 -0.48 4.13 -10.22
C ILE A 141 0.85 4.69 -9.73
N MET A 142 1.28 4.26 -8.55
CA MET A 142 2.49 4.75 -7.89
C MET A 142 3.36 3.58 -7.46
N ASN A 143 4.64 3.61 -7.78
CA ASN A 143 5.67 2.64 -7.34
C ASN A 143 5.12 1.23 -7.02
N THR A 144 4.67 0.53 -8.05
CA THR A 144 4.06 -0.79 -8.00
C THR A 144 4.34 -1.58 -9.27
N TRP A 145 3.79 -2.77 -9.38
CA TRP A 145 3.96 -3.66 -10.54
C TRP A 145 2.71 -4.51 -10.80
N LEU A 146 2.70 -5.15 -11.96
CA LEU A 146 1.94 -6.37 -12.22
C LEU A 146 2.88 -7.36 -12.88
N HIS A 147 2.88 -8.61 -12.41
CA HIS A 147 3.65 -9.67 -13.03
C HIS A 147 3.14 -9.97 -14.44
N HIS A 148 4.03 -10.02 -15.41
CA HIS A 148 3.78 -10.43 -16.80
C HIS A 148 5.10 -10.85 -17.45
N GLU A 149 5.06 -11.45 -18.64
CA GLU A 149 6.23 -12.07 -19.28
C GLU A 149 7.41 -11.11 -19.49
N GLU A 150 7.13 -9.83 -19.80
CA GLU A 150 8.15 -8.82 -20.04
C GLU A 150 8.61 -8.08 -18.78
N TYR A 151 8.05 -8.41 -17.58
CA TYR A 151 8.41 -7.71 -16.36
C TYR A 151 9.73 -8.22 -15.80
N GLU A 152 10.74 -7.36 -15.80
CA GLU A 152 12.04 -7.63 -15.20
C GLU A 152 12.07 -7.19 -13.74
N TYR A 153 12.18 -8.16 -12.83
CA TYR A 153 12.35 -7.87 -11.42
C TYR A 153 13.72 -7.22 -11.16
N SER A 154 13.74 -6.13 -10.39
CA SER A 154 14.98 -5.45 -10.02
C SER A 154 15.86 -6.33 -9.13
N ASP A 155 17.17 -6.09 -9.14
CA ASP A 155 18.12 -6.75 -8.22
C ASP A 155 17.72 -6.53 -6.76
N ALA A 156 17.12 -5.38 -6.45
CA ALA A 156 16.64 -5.06 -5.12
C ALA A 156 15.50 -5.99 -4.68
N ILE A 157 14.52 -6.26 -5.55
CA ILE A 157 13.44 -7.24 -5.27
C ILE A 157 14.02 -8.65 -5.12
N ILE A 158 14.91 -9.07 -6.00
CA ILE A 158 15.52 -10.41 -5.96
C ILE A 158 16.27 -10.61 -4.66
N LYS A 159 17.08 -9.62 -4.26
CA LYS A 159 17.80 -9.62 -2.98
C LYS A 159 16.87 -9.60 -1.78
N TRP A 160 15.80 -8.81 -1.83
CA TRP A 160 14.76 -8.74 -0.82
C TRP A 160 14.09 -10.10 -0.60
N ASN A 161 13.64 -10.76 -1.66
CA ASN A 161 13.06 -12.09 -1.58
C ASN A 161 14.03 -13.12 -0.99
N LYS A 162 15.28 -13.12 -1.46
CA LYS A 162 16.31 -14.01 -0.95
C LYS A 162 16.49 -13.87 0.56
N ASN A 163 16.52 -12.64 1.07
CA ASN A 163 16.64 -12.37 2.49
C ASN A 163 15.45 -12.95 3.30
N TRP A 164 14.24 -12.88 2.75
CA TRP A 164 13.05 -13.47 3.38
C TRP A 164 13.08 -14.99 3.39
N GLN A 165 13.58 -15.60 2.33
CA GLN A 165 13.69 -17.07 2.20
C GLN A 165 14.77 -17.67 3.11
N GLU A 166 15.94 -17.04 3.15
CA GLU A 166 17.11 -17.56 3.83
C GLU A 166 17.13 -17.30 5.34
N GLY A 167 16.08 -16.72 5.88
CA GLY A 167 16.05 -16.43 7.30
C GLY A 167 16.98 -15.30 7.72
N GLY A 168 17.34 -14.41 6.80
CA GLY A 168 18.12 -13.20 7.08
C GLY A 168 17.44 -12.25 8.05
N LEU A 169 17.96 -11.04 8.16
CA LEU A 169 17.52 -10.00 9.13
C LEU A 169 15.99 -9.81 9.17
N PHE A 170 15.30 -10.13 8.10
CA PHE A 170 13.87 -9.95 7.89
C PHE A 170 13.02 -11.21 8.09
N SER A 171 13.59 -12.38 8.29
CA SER A 171 12.84 -13.63 8.58
C SER A 171 12.49 -13.85 10.05
N ILE A 172 12.66 -13.10 10.77
CA ILE A 172 12.83 -12.53 12.07
C ILE A 172 12.03 -13.16 13.19
N ARG A 173 12.79 -13.49 14.20
CA ARG A 173 12.33 -13.84 15.55
C ARG A 173 11.97 -12.61 16.42
N HIS A 174 12.16 -11.41 15.90
CA HIS A 174 11.82 -10.15 16.57
C HIS A 174 11.12 -9.22 15.57
N PRO A 175 9.81 -9.40 15.37
CA PRO A 175 9.02 -8.67 14.40
C PRO A 175 9.10 -7.15 14.56
N ASP A 176 9.13 -6.64 15.79
CA ASP A 176 9.22 -5.18 16.04
C ASP A 176 10.47 -4.55 15.44
N ILE A 177 11.61 -5.24 15.53
CA ILE A 177 12.87 -4.75 14.96
C ILE A 177 12.82 -4.81 13.44
N ALA A 178 12.16 -5.81 12.87
CA ALA A 178 12.03 -5.93 11.43
C ALA A 178 11.15 -4.84 10.83
N VAL A 179 9.99 -4.62 11.42
CA VAL A 179 9.11 -3.53 11.02
C VAL A 179 9.85 -2.21 11.12
N LEU A 180 10.59 -1.99 12.23
CA LEU A 180 11.40 -0.80 12.43
C LEU A 180 12.44 -0.61 11.33
N LEU A 181 13.23 -1.65 11.04
CA LEU A 181 14.30 -1.58 10.05
C LEU A 181 13.74 -1.39 8.65
N LEU A 182 12.62 -2.07 8.31
CA LEU A 182 11.97 -1.94 7.02
C LEU A 182 11.37 -0.56 6.82
N ILE A 183 10.67 -0.05 7.82
CA ILE A 183 10.09 1.28 7.78
C ILE A 183 11.21 2.33 7.72
N SER A 184 12.24 2.17 8.55
CA SER A 184 13.39 3.09 8.55
C SER A 184 14.14 3.06 7.22
N ALA A 185 14.41 1.87 6.68
CA ALA A 185 15.11 1.72 5.41
C ALA A 185 14.29 2.21 4.21
N GLY A 186 12.96 1.98 4.21
CA GLY A 186 12.11 2.30 3.06
C GLY A 186 11.45 3.68 3.11
N ILE A 187 11.26 4.25 4.29
CA ILE A 187 10.52 5.52 4.46
C ILE A 187 11.44 6.68 4.78
N LEU A 188 12.47 6.45 5.58
CA LEU A 188 13.36 7.50 6.07
C LEU A 188 14.55 7.76 5.17
N ALA A 189 14.77 6.93 4.16
CA ALA A 189 15.85 7.12 3.22
C ALA A 189 15.34 7.35 1.81
N PRO A 190 15.69 8.45 1.17
CA PRO A 190 15.38 8.67 -0.24
C PRO A 190 15.96 7.59 -1.16
N LYS A 191 17.01 6.88 -0.74
CA LYS A 191 17.67 5.81 -1.49
C LYS A 191 18.04 4.62 -0.62
N LEU A 192 17.11 4.10 0.20
CA LEU A 192 17.41 3.05 1.18
C LEU A 192 18.47 3.44 2.23
N GLY A 193 18.85 4.69 2.36
CA GLY A 193 19.68 5.18 3.46
C GLY A 193 18.86 5.23 4.74
N ILE A 194 19.47 4.97 5.89
CA ILE A 194 18.87 5.17 7.21
C ILE A 194 19.33 6.55 7.68
N PRO A 195 18.66 7.65 7.30
CA PRO A 195 19.34 8.95 7.29
C PRO A 195 19.66 9.44 8.69
N TRP A 196 18.77 9.28 9.64
CA TRP A 196 18.89 9.96 10.92
C TRP A 196 19.37 9.09 12.07
N ILE A 197 19.12 7.79 12.07
CA ILE A 197 19.71 6.87 13.05
C ILE A 197 21.21 6.76 12.83
N LEU A 198 21.66 6.66 11.57
CA LEU A 198 23.07 6.56 11.22
C LEU A 198 23.80 7.90 11.19
N HIS A 199 23.09 9.01 11.02
CA HIS A 199 23.67 10.35 11.03
C HIS A 199 23.68 11.02 12.42
N GLY A 200 23.29 10.29 13.48
CA GLY A 200 23.38 10.75 14.86
C GLY A 200 22.39 11.83 15.26
N GLU A 201 21.33 12.04 14.50
CA GLU A 201 20.22 12.90 14.93
C GLU A 201 19.53 12.26 16.13
N LYS A 202 19.44 12.99 17.23
CA LYS A 202 18.72 12.55 18.41
C LYS A 202 17.23 12.56 18.10
N LEU A 203 16.59 11.39 18.10
CA LEU A 203 15.15 11.27 18.14
C LEU A 203 14.65 11.94 19.43
N THR A 204 13.96 13.04 19.29
CA THR A 204 13.20 13.61 20.39
C THR A 204 11.80 13.05 20.37
N ILE A 205 11.15 12.98 21.55
CA ILE A 205 9.79 12.41 21.69
C ILE A 205 8.80 13.11 20.75
N ASP A 206 9.01 14.37 20.42
CA ASP A 206 8.12 15.22 19.62
C ASP A 206 8.60 15.43 18.17
N SER A 207 9.66 14.73 17.73
CA SER A 207 10.11 14.87 16.34
C SER A 207 9.10 14.20 15.37
N GLU A 208 8.96 14.77 14.15
CA GLU A 208 8.12 14.21 13.10
C GLU A 208 8.54 12.76 12.76
N ALA A 209 9.84 12.46 12.80
CA ALA A 209 10.37 11.14 12.62
C ALA A 209 9.88 10.16 13.71
N THR A 210 9.81 10.59 14.97
CA THR A 210 9.30 9.78 16.08
C THR A 210 7.80 9.53 15.95
N LYS A 211 7.01 10.54 15.58
CA LYS A 211 5.57 10.40 15.33
C LYS A 211 5.32 9.39 14.21
N MET A 212 5.99 9.56 13.10
CA MET A 212 5.90 8.67 11.95
C MET A 212 6.27 7.22 12.32
N TYR A 213 7.37 7.04 13.05
CA TYR A 213 7.79 5.73 13.54
C TYR A 213 6.72 5.07 14.40
N ARG A 214 6.17 5.79 15.39
CA ARG A 214 5.06 5.32 16.23
C ARG A 214 3.83 4.97 15.41
N GLY A 215 3.49 5.78 14.43
CA GLY A 215 2.36 5.54 13.54
C GLY A 215 2.48 4.21 12.79
N PHE A 216 3.63 3.95 12.16
CA PHE A 216 3.83 2.69 11.43
C PHE A 216 3.99 1.47 12.34
N GLN A 217 4.52 1.63 13.55
CA GLN A 217 4.66 0.55 14.51
C GLN A 217 3.36 0.20 15.24
N ALA A 218 2.42 1.16 15.37
CA ALA A 218 1.22 1.02 16.19
C ALA A 218 0.45 -0.31 16.00
N PRO A 219 0.28 -0.83 14.75
CA PRO A 219 -0.44 -2.09 14.52
C PRO A 219 0.21 -3.32 15.17
N TYR A 220 1.50 -3.25 15.48
CA TYR A 220 2.29 -4.41 15.89
C TYR A 220 2.87 -4.29 17.30
N LEU A 221 2.79 -3.10 17.91
CA LEU A 221 3.36 -2.83 19.23
C LEU A 221 2.78 -3.76 20.29
N GLY A 222 3.64 -4.60 20.89
CA GLY A 222 3.26 -5.56 21.93
C GLY A 222 2.40 -6.73 21.43
N MET A 223 2.31 -6.94 20.12
CA MET A 223 1.61 -8.08 19.54
C MET A 223 2.49 -9.33 19.53
N PRO A 224 1.89 -10.54 19.65
CA PRO A 224 2.63 -11.79 19.53
C PRO A 224 3.11 -12.02 18.09
N ASP A 225 4.07 -12.94 17.93
CA ASP A 225 4.74 -13.23 16.65
C ASP A 225 3.78 -13.56 15.50
N ASP A 226 2.69 -14.29 15.77
CA ASP A 226 1.69 -14.67 14.78
C ASP A 226 0.95 -13.45 14.17
N ALA A 227 0.95 -12.29 14.83
CA ALA A 227 0.37 -11.07 14.29
C ALA A 227 1.08 -10.58 13.02
N PHE A 228 2.31 -11.04 12.78
CA PHE A 228 3.13 -10.65 11.63
C PHE A 228 3.01 -11.61 10.45
N ASN A 229 2.15 -12.63 10.52
CA ASN A 229 2.02 -13.60 9.45
C ASN A 229 1.52 -12.98 8.13
N GLY A 230 0.62 -12.00 8.19
CA GLY A 230 0.23 -11.22 7.01
C GLY A 230 1.38 -10.43 6.41
N PHE A 231 2.15 -9.78 7.27
CA PHE A 231 3.35 -9.04 6.88
C PHE A 231 4.38 -9.95 6.18
N ARG A 232 4.68 -11.12 6.74
CA ARG A 232 5.63 -12.09 6.18
C ARG A 232 5.14 -12.70 4.86
N ALA A 233 3.83 -12.79 4.68
CA ALA A 233 3.23 -13.43 3.51
C ALA A 233 3.51 -12.66 2.21
N PHE A 234 3.49 -11.33 2.24
CA PHE A 234 3.63 -10.51 1.04
C PHE A 234 4.99 -10.68 0.33
N PRO A 235 6.14 -10.54 0.99
CA PRO A 235 7.43 -10.78 0.31
C PRO A 235 7.54 -12.18 -0.29
N LEU A 236 6.93 -13.18 0.36
CA LEU A 236 6.93 -14.57 -0.10
C LEU A 236 5.89 -14.84 -1.22
N SER A 237 5.06 -13.85 -1.54
CA SER A 237 4.05 -13.92 -2.61
C SER A 237 4.49 -13.21 -3.89
N ILE A 238 5.74 -12.75 -4.02
CA ILE A 238 6.23 -12.19 -5.27
C ILE A 238 6.35 -13.30 -6.31
N CYS A 239 5.74 -13.12 -7.48
CA CYS A 239 5.53 -14.18 -8.47
C CYS A 239 6.80 -14.84 -8.99
N HIS A 240 7.95 -14.16 -9.00
CA HIS A 240 9.22 -14.79 -9.40
C HIS A 240 9.71 -15.84 -8.41
N TYR A 241 9.22 -15.79 -7.16
CA TYR A 241 9.53 -16.76 -6.12
C TYR A 241 8.45 -17.82 -5.98
N ASP A 242 7.20 -17.39 -5.82
CA ASP A 242 6.02 -18.26 -5.69
C ASP A 242 4.90 -17.72 -6.60
N PHE A 243 4.86 -18.26 -7.81
CA PHE A 243 3.96 -17.81 -8.86
C PHE A 243 2.48 -17.98 -8.47
N ASP A 244 2.14 -19.09 -7.85
CA ASP A 244 0.75 -19.40 -7.49
C ASP A 244 0.29 -18.56 -6.30
N ARG A 245 1.12 -18.43 -5.26
CA ARG A 245 0.82 -17.60 -4.09
C ARG A 245 0.72 -16.12 -4.46
N GLY A 246 1.54 -15.69 -5.41
CA GLY A 246 1.52 -14.34 -5.99
C GLY A 246 0.33 -14.09 -6.90
N ASN A 247 -0.47 -15.12 -7.21
CA ASN A 247 -1.56 -15.04 -8.18
C ASN A 247 -1.09 -14.63 -9.59
N GLY A 248 0.04 -15.21 -10.03
CA GLY A 248 0.76 -14.80 -11.24
C GLY A 248 -0.08 -14.87 -12.50
N THR A 249 -0.81 -15.97 -12.71
CA THR A 249 -1.72 -16.10 -13.86
C THR A 249 -2.75 -14.96 -13.92
N ALA A 250 -3.32 -14.60 -12.78
CA ALA A 250 -4.28 -13.51 -12.73
C ALA A 250 -3.61 -12.14 -12.96
N GLN A 251 -2.39 -11.92 -12.44
CA GLN A 251 -1.67 -10.67 -12.67
C GLN A 251 -1.34 -10.48 -14.16
N ILE A 252 -0.94 -11.53 -14.88
CA ILE A 252 -0.75 -11.50 -16.34
C ILE A 252 -2.05 -11.07 -17.03
N TYR A 253 -3.16 -11.73 -16.69
CA TYR A 253 -4.47 -11.39 -17.23
C TYR A 253 -4.85 -9.94 -16.94
N PHE A 254 -4.66 -9.46 -15.70
CA PHE A 254 -4.98 -8.07 -15.35
C PHE A 254 -4.13 -7.08 -16.15
N PHE A 255 -2.84 -7.36 -16.32
CA PHE A 255 -1.96 -6.52 -17.12
C PHE A 255 -2.45 -6.40 -18.56
N GLU A 256 -2.80 -7.51 -19.20
CA GLU A 256 -3.33 -7.54 -20.56
C GLU A 256 -4.65 -6.76 -20.71
N GLN A 257 -5.57 -6.92 -19.75
CA GLN A 257 -6.83 -6.17 -19.75
C GLN A 257 -6.60 -4.67 -19.57
N LEU A 258 -5.69 -4.27 -18.69
CA LEU A 258 -5.35 -2.87 -18.44
C LEU A 258 -4.68 -2.19 -19.64
N LEU A 259 -4.04 -2.92 -20.54
CA LEU A 259 -3.57 -2.35 -21.81
C LEU A 259 -4.71 -1.89 -22.73
N GLN A 260 -5.92 -2.37 -22.50
CA GLN A 260 -7.14 -1.94 -23.20
C GLN A 260 -7.93 -0.86 -22.43
N TRP A 261 -7.40 -0.42 -21.29
CA TRP A 261 -8.04 0.59 -20.45
C TRP A 261 -8.19 1.92 -21.22
N ASN A 262 -9.42 2.45 -21.28
CA ASN A 262 -9.75 3.63 -22.09
C ASN A 262 -10.14 4.88 -21.29
N LYS A 263 -10.03 4.80 -19.95
CA LYS A 263 -10.27 5.92 -19.03
C LYS A 263 -8.94 6.52 -18.58
N PRO A 264 -8.93 7.73 -17.96
CA PRO A 264 -7.70 8.35 -17.51
C PRO A 264 -6.82 7.46 -16.64
N VAL A 265 -5.52 7.48 -16.90
CA VAL A 265 -4.52 6.82 -16.07
C VAL A 265 -3.31 7.73 -15.88
N HIS A 266 -2.89 7.87 -14.63
CA HIS A 266 -1.76 8.70 -14.23
C HIS A 266 -0.76 7.87 -13.46
N PHE A 267 0.50 7.95 -13.85
CA PHE A 267 1.61 7.38 -13.12
C PHE A 267 2.34 8.51 -12.41
N ILE A 268 2.46 8.40 -11.07
CA ILE A 268 3.25 9.30 -10.24
C ILE A 268 4.30 8.45 -9.55
N TRP A 269 5.57 8.73 -9.81
CA TRP A 269 6.62 7.78 -9.48
C TRP A 269 7.73 8.41 -8.66
N GLY A 270 8.13 7.74 -7.57
CA GLY A 270 9.32 8.08 -6.81
C GLY A 270 10.55 7.60 -7.59
N GLY A 271 11.31 8.54 -8.15
CA GLY A 271 12.46 8.25 -9.02
C GLY A 271 13.66 7.64 -8.29
N ALA A 272 13.71 7.76 -6.95
CA ALA A 272 14.75 7.16 -6.13
C ALA A 272 14.42 5.74 -5.63
N ASP A 273 13.34 5.12 -6.13
CA ASP A 273 12.95 3.75 -5.78
C ASP A 273 13.79 2.73 -6.56
N ASP A 274 14.60 1.95 -5.86
CA ASP A 274 15.38 0.85 -6.46
C ASP A 274 14.55 -0.46 -6.57
N ILE A 275 13.38 -0.53 -5.93
CA ILE A 275 12.50 -1.71 -5.93
C ILE A 275 11.66 -1.71 -7.19
N PHE A 276 10.84 -0.67 -7.38
CA PHE A 276 10.08 -0.45 -8.61
C PHE A 276 10.67 0.74 -9.35
N THR A 277 11.60 0.45 -10.24
CA THR A 277 12.41 1.47 -10.91
C THR A 277 11.58 2.45 -11.74
N GLU A 278 12.03 3.68 -11.86
CA GLU A 278 11.40 4.71 -12.69
C GLU A 278 11.26 4.25 -14.16
N LYS A 279 12.28 3.56 -14.68
CA LYS A 279 12.27 2.99 -16.04
C LYS A 279 11.07 2.05 -16.25
N TRP A 280 10.74 1.24 -15.25
CA TRP A 280 9.57 0.37 -15.29
C TRP A 280 8.27 1.18 -15.33
N GLY A 281 8.11 2.13 -14.40
CA GLY A 281 6.92 2.99 -14.35
C GLY A 281 6.67 3.75 -15.65
N GLU A 282 7.74 4.34 -16.23
CA GLU A 282 7.67 5.06 -17.51
C GLU A 282 7.29 4.12 -18.68
N THR A 283 7.86 2.92 -18.70
CA THR A 283 7.54 1.91 -19.71
C THR A 283 6.08 1.50 -19.66
N TRP A 284 5.57 1.26 -18.44
CA TRP A 284 4.18 0.87 -18.23
C TRP A 284 3.22 2.00 -18.60
N ALA A 285 3.55 3.24 -18.21
CA ALA A 285 2.76 4.41 -18.58
C ALA A 285 2.63 4.57 -20.10
N LYS A 286 3.72 4.36 -20.85
CA LYS A 286 3.70 4.38 -22.32
C LYS A 286 2.80 3.28 -22.90
N LYS A 287 2.87 2.05 -22.36
CA LYS A 287 2.01 0.94 -22.79
C LYS A 287 0.52 1.22 -22.57
N MET A 288 0.17 1.84 -21.44
CA MET A 288 -1.22 2.21 -21.10
C MET A 288 -1.64 3.55 -21.70
N LYS A 289 -0.79 4.26 -22.44
CA LYS A 289 -1.04 5.62 -22.95
C LYS A 289 -1.39 6.61 -21.84
N GLY A 290 -0.88 6.38 -20.63
CA GLY A 290 -1.09 7.22 -19.48
C GLY A 290 -0.10 8.38 -19.38
N THR A 291 -0.39 9.33 -18.49
CA THR A 291 0.58 10.37 -18.15
C THR A 291 1.62 9.81 -17.17
N PHE A 292 2.83 10.33 -17.21
CA PHE A 292 3.90 9.96 -16.28
C PHE A 292 4.50 11.21 -15.64
N LYS A 293 4.61 11.21 -14.32
CA LYS A 293 5.26 12.25 -13.55
C LYS A 293 6.25 11.63 -12.56
N SER A 294 7.51 11.94 -12.72
CA SER A 294 8.56 11.59 -11.77
C SER A 294 8.64 12.60 -10.64
N LEU A 295 8.92 12.09 -9.44
CA LEU A 295 9.38 12.79 -8.25
C LEU A 295 10.79 12.28 -7.94
N PRO A 296 11.87 12.88 -8.50
CA PRO A 296 13.20 12.28 -8.49
C PRO A 296 13.78 12.00 -7.10
N GLU A 297 13.43 12.83 -6.11
CA GLU A 297 13.90 12.70 -4.73
C GLU A 297 13.04 11.76 -3.87
N ALA A 298 11.87 11.36 -4.36
CA ALA A 298 10.98 10.46 -3.64
C ALA A 298 11.43 9.01 -3.82
N GLY A 299 11.45 8.27 -2.69
CA GLY A 299 11.71 6.83 -2.69
C GLY A 299 10.44 6.01 -2.84
N HIS A 300 10.53 4.74 -2.41
CA HIS A 300 9.46 3.75 -2.51
C HIS A 300 8.13 4.20 -1.83
N PHE A 301 8.21 4.83 -0.67
CA PHE A 301 7.03 5.32 0.06
C PHE A 301 6.81 6.82 -0.18
N LEU A 302 6.64 7.20 -1.45
CA LEU A 302 6.53 8.59 -1.88
C LEU A 302 5.40 9.36 -1.19
N GLN A 303 4.31 8.70 -0.81
CA GLN A 303 3.19 9.33 -0.10
C GLN A 303 3.61 9.91 1.25
N ASN A 304 4.58 9.25 1.91
CA ASN A 304 5.04 9.67 3.23
C ASN A 304 5.89 10.95 3.19
N THR A 305 6.65 11.14 2.12
CA THR A 305 7.59 12.27 1.95
C THR A 305 7.04 13.37 1.05
N HIS A 306 6.23 13.02 0.05
CA HIS A 306 5.71 13.91 -0.98
C HIS A 306 4.18 13.85 -1.11
N GLY A 307 3.47 13.42 -0.06
CA GLY A 307 2.01 13.22 -0.10
C GLY A 307 1.24 14.46 -0.56
N ARG A 308 1.66 15.65 -0.12
CA ARG A 308 1.03 16.92 -0.53
C ARG A 308 1.24 17.22 -2.02
N GLU A 309 2.47 17.06 -2.49
CA GLU A 309 2.81 17.28 -3.90
C GLU A 309 2.08 16.28 -4.80
N ILE A 310 1.96 15.02 -4.38
CA ILE A 310 1.18 14.00 -5.10
C ILE A 310 -0.28 14.43 -5.27
N VAL A 311 -0.91 14.94 -4.20
CA VAL A 311 -2.30 15.43 -4.27
C VAL A 311 -2.42 16.61 -5.23
N GLU A 312 -1.49 17.56 -5.21
CA GLU A 312 -1.50 18.71 -6.12
C GLU A 312 -1.36 18.27 -7.59
N ILE A 313 -0.43 17.36 -7.88
CA ILE A 313 -0.25 16.76 -9.22
C ILE A 313 -1.55 16.07 -9.65
N LEU A 314 -2.12 15.23 -8.80
CA LEU A 314 -3.35 14.49 -9.08
C LEU A 314 -4.53 15.42 -9.38
N LEU A 315 -4.75 16.43 -8.53
CA LEU A 315 -5.85 17.37 -8.70
C LEU A 315 -5.71 18.21 -9.99
N ASN A 316 -4.48 18.59 -10.34
CA ASN A 316 -4.20 19.27 -11.59
C ASN A 316 -4.55 18.36 -12.79
N LYS A 317 -4.16 17.08 -12.74
CA LYS A 317 -4.49 16.12 -13.80
C LYS A 317 -6.00 15.91 -13.94
N ILE A 318 -6.72 15.78 -12.81
CA ILE A 318 -8.18 15.67 -12.84
C ILE A 318 -8.84 16.92 -13.45
N SER A 319 -8.28 18.10 -13.24
CA SER A 319 -8.83 19.34 -13.79
C SER A 319 -8.57 19.53 -15.30
N GLU A 320 -7.61 18.79 -15.87
CA GLU A 320 -7.28 18.80 -17.30
C GLU A 320 -8.16 17.83 -18.13
N GLU A 321 -8.92 16.94 -17.48
CA GLU A 321 -9.82 15.95 -18.10
C GLU A 321 -11.19 16.54 -18.41
#